data_bd2b8b3bb67344673f431960a370acde
#
_entry.id   bd2b8b3bb67344673f431960a370acde
#
_cell.length_a   1.000
_cell.length_b   1.000
_cell.length_c   1.000
_cell.angle_alpha   90.00
_cell.angle_beta   90.00
_cell.angle_gamma   90.00
#
_symmetry.space_group_name_H-M   'P 1'
#
loop_
_entity.id
_entity.type
_entity.pdbx_description
1 polymer ?
#
loop_
_entity_poly.entity_id
_entity_poly.type
_entity_poly.pdbx_seq_one_letter_code
_entity_poly.pdbx_strand_id
1 'polypeptide(L)'
;MVIAPESLSNLNAQELREIVTGLMARIGEHDRQITQRDAQIGHLDETIARKDCDIKYRQAKIDQLTHEMAVLKRWKFGRSREQLDSAQASLLDEAIDADIAAIEVELQTLSPAPLTDAAPRQQPKRTALPP
;
A
#
# COMPACT_ATOMS: atom_id res chain seq x y z
N MET A 1 -32.18 -1.88 23.76
CA MET A 1 -32.89 -2.23 25.00
C MET A 1 -32.83 -3.75 25.15
N VAL A 2 -32.18 -4.23 26.14
CA VAL A 2 -32.10 -5.67 26.41
C VAL A 2 -33.24 -6.01 27.34
N ILE A 3 -34.19 -6.81 26.85
CA ILE A 3 -35.31 -7.25 27.66
C ILE A 3 -34.88 -8.56 28.33
N ALA A 4 -34.87 -8.57 29.67
CA ALA A 4 -34.58 -9.77 30.42
C ALA A 4 -35.69 -10.82 30.22
N PRO A 5 -35.36 -12.11 30.06
CA PRO A 5 -36.39 -13.15 29.86
C PRO A 5 -37.38 -13.26 31.02
N GLU A 6 -36.98 -12.83 32.21
CA GLU A 6 -37.85 -12.83 33.42
C GLU A 6 -38.98 -11.79 33.34
N SER A 7 -38.77 -10.67 32.63
CA SER A 7 -39.77 -9.62 32.45
C SER A 7 -40.84 -9.98 31.41
N LEU A 8 -40.59 -10.97 30.54
CA LEU A 8 -41.54 -11.38 29.52
C LEU A 8 -42.77 -12.10 30.09
N SER A 9 -42.62 -12.79 31.23
CA SER A 9 -43.71 -13.54 31.86
C SER A 9 -44.78 -12.63 32.48
N ASN A 10 -44.46 -11.35 32.75
CA ASN A 10 -45.38 -10.39 33.39
C ASN A 10 -46.11 -9.51 32.39
N LEU A 11 -45.91 -9.69 31.08
CA LEU A 11 -46.49 -8.86 30.03
C LEU A 11 -47.84 -9.45 29.56
N ASN A 12 -48.78 -8.58 29.22
CA ASN A 12 -50.04 -8.99 28.60
C ASN A 12 -49.83 -9.27 27.08
N ALA A 13 -50.85 -9.85 26.44
CA ALA A 13 -50.75 -10.22 25.02
C ALA A 13 -50.52 -8.99 24.09
N GLN A 14 -51.08 -7.85 24.44
CA GLN A 14 -50.92 -6.61 23.67
C GLN A 14 -49.49 -6.07 23.76
N GLU A 15 -48.95 -6.01 24.94
CA GLU A 15 -47.54 -5.60 25.18
C GLU A 15 -46.54 -6.52 24.49
N LEU A 16 -46.75 -7.84 24.49
CA LEU A 16 -45.96 -8.80 23.76
C LEU A 16 -46.02 -8.56 22.24
N ARG A 17 -47.19 -8.27 21.70
CA ARG A 17 -47.34 -7.97 20.26
C ARG A 17 -46.56 -6.72 19.87
N GLU A 18 -46.61 -5.68 20.69
CA GLU A 18 -45.88 -4.43 20.47
C GLU A 18 -44.37 -4.68 20.49
N ILE A 19 -43.87 -5.47 21.43
CA ILE A 19 -42.46 -5.87 21.53
C ILE A 19 -42.04 -6.67 20.31
N VAL A 20 -42.83 -7.67 19.90
CA VAL A 20 -42.54 -8.50 18.72
C VAL A 20 -42.53 -7.65 17.46
N THR A 21 -43.47 -6.75 17.29
CA THR A 21 -43.52 -5.82 16.14
C THR A 21 -42.26 -4.92 16.11
N GLY A 22 -41.88 -4.37 17.26
CA GLY A 22 -40.67 -3.57 17.38
C GLY A 22 -39.39 -4.36 17.07
N LEU A 23 -39.31 -5.61 17.54
CA LEU A 23 -38.17 -6.49 17.25
C LEU A 23 -38.11 -6.87 15.76
N MET A 24 -39.23 -7.16 15.13
CA MET A 24 -39.29 -7.44 13.69
C MET A 24 -38.83 -6.25 12.86
N ALA A 25 -39.25 -5.03 13.25
CA ALA A 25 -38.78 -3.81 12.59
C ALA A 25 -37.26 -3.63 12.74
N ARG A 26 -36.70 -3.90 13.91
CA ARG A 26 -35.25 -3.84 14.15
C ARG A 26 -34.49 -4.91 13.37
N ILE A 27 -35.01 -6.11 13.29
CA ILE A 27 -34.41 -7.17 12.48
C ILE A 27 -34.39 -6.76 11.01
N GLY A 28 -35.49 -6.24 10.48
CA GLY A 28 -35.55 -5.73 9.11
C GLY A 28 -34.56 -4.61 8.82
N GLU A 29 -34.33 -3.71 9.79
CA GLU A 29 -33.33 -2.66 9.66
C GLU A 29 -31.90 -3.23 9.69
N HIS A 30 -31.64 -4.16 10.60
CA HIS A 30 -30.33 -4.83 10.65
C HIS A 30 -30.03 -5.63 9.38
N ASP A 31 -31.02 -6.31 8.83
CA ASP A 31 -30.86 -7.04 7.56
C ASP A 31 -30.50 -6.10 6.41
N ARG A 32 -31.12 -4.93 6.34
CA ARG A 32 -30.75 -3.91 5.35
C ARG A 32 -29.32 -3.40 5.55
N GLN A 33 -28.93 -3.15 6.79
CA GLN A 33 -27.57 -2.70 7.13
C GLN A 33 -26.53 -3.77 6.78
N ILE A 34 -26.82 -5.05 7.06
CA ILE A 34 -25.96 -6.17 6.70
C ILE A 34 -25.80 -6.26 5.19
N THR A 35 -26.90 -6.22 4.43
CA THR A 35 -26.85 -6.24 2.97
C THR A 35 -26.03 -5.11 2.39
N GLN A 36 -26.18 -3.90 2.93
CA GLN A 36 -25.41 -2.73 2.52
C GLN A 36 -23.91 -2.90 2.81
N ARG A 37 -23.59 -3.39 4.01
CA ARG A 37 -22.20 -3.65 4.40
C ARG A 37 -21.56 -4.76 3.57
N ASP A 38 -22.30 -5.81 3.26
CA ASP A 38 -21.83 -6.89 2.40
C ASP A 38 -21.51 -6.39 0.99
N ALA A 39 -22.34 -5.49 0.44
CA ALA A 39 -22.05 -4.83 -0.83
C ALA A 39 -20.79 -3.95 -0.76
N GLN A 40 -20.60 -3.23 0.33
CA GLN A 40 -19.38 -2.44 0.55
C GLN A 40 -18.13 -3.33 0.67
N ILE A 41 -18.22 -4.43 1.40
CA ILE A 41 -17.13 -5.40 1.54
C ILE A 41 -16.77 -5.98 0.17
N GLY A 42 -17.74 -6.38 -0.62
CA GLY A 42 -17.51 -6.87 -1.99
C GLY A 42 -16.78 -5.85 -2.86
N HIS A 43 -17.18 -4.59 -2.81
CA HIS A 43 -16.52 -3.50 -3.54
C HIS A 43 -15.09 -3.25 -3.06
N LEU A 44 -14.86 -3.29 -1.74
CA LEU A 44 -13.54 -3.14 -1.16
C LEU A 44 -12.62 -4.32 -1.53
N ASP A 45 -13.14 -5.54 -1.53
CA ASP A 45 -12.39 -6.74 -1.93
C ASP A 45 -11.93 -6.64 -3.39
N GLU A 46 -12.80 -6.19 -4.30
CA GLU A 46 -12.43 -5.95 -5.70
C GLU A 46 -11.36 -4.86 -5.82
N THR A 47 -11.47 -3.81 -5.03
CA THR A 47 -10.49 -2.71 -5.03
C THR A 47 -9.14 -3.19 -4.53
N ILE A 48 -9.11 -3.99 -3.46
CA ILE A 48 -7.90 -4.61 -2.92
C ILE A 48 -7.26 -5.52 -3.96
N ALA A 49 -8.03 -6.38 -4.62
CA ALA A 49 -7.51 -7.28 -5.65
C ALA A 49 -6.86 -6.51 -6.82
N ARG A 50 -7.48 -5.43 -7.29
CA ARG A 50 -6.90 -4.56 -8.32
C ARG A 50 -5.60 -3.89 -7.85
N LYS A 51 -5.59 -3.35 -6.65
CA LYS A 51 -4.40 -2.72 -6.07
C LYS A 51 -3.26 -3.71 -5.86
N ASP A 52 -3.55 -4.93 -5.45
CA ASP A 52 -2.54 -5.98 -5.32
C ASP A 52 -1.90 -6.34 -6.67
N CYS A 53 -2.69 -6.43 -7.73
CA CYS A 53 -2.17 -6.61 -9.08
C CYS A 53 -1.28 -5.44 -9.52
N ASP A 54 -1.70 -4.20 -9.26
CA ASP A 54 -0.92 -3.01 -9.57
C ASP A 54 0.41 -2.98 -8.81
N ILE A 55 0.39 -3.33 -7.53
CA ILE A 55 1.60 -3.40 -6.69
C ILE A 55 2.57 -4.45 -7.23
N LYS A 56 2.09 -5.63 -7.56
CA LYS A 56 2.92 -6.69 -8.14
C LYS A 56 3.53 -6.27 -9.48
N TYR A 57 2.75 -5.64 -10.33
CA TYR A 57 3.24 -5.12 -11.60
C TYR A 57 4.32 -4.05 -11.40
N ARG A 58 4.08 -3.08 -10.53
CA ARG A 58 5.03 -2.02 -10.22
C ARG A 58 6.31 -2.58 -9.60
N GLN A 59 6.19 -3.55 -8.69
CA GLN A 59 7.35 -4.19 -8.08
C GLN A 59 8.21 -4.92 -9.10
N ALA A 60 7.61 -5.68 -10.01
CA ALA A 60 8.31 -6.35 -11.09
C ALA A 60 9.02 -5.35 -12.01
N LYS A 61 8.37 -4.23 -12.32
CA LYS A 61 8.95 -3.15 -13.12
C LYS A 61 10.11 -2.46 -12.42
N ILE A 62 10.00 -2.19 -11.12
CA ILE A 62 11.07 -1.63 -10.29
C ILE A 62 12.28 -2.56 -10.28
N ASP A 63 12.07 -3.86 -10.07
CA ASP A 63 13.14 -4.85 -10.06
C ASP A 63 13.85 -4.93 -11.41
N GLN A 64 13.11 -4.91 -12.51
CA GLN A 64 13.66 -4.88 -13.86
C GLN A 64 14.52 -3.64 -14.10
N LEU A 65 13.99 -2.45 -13.80
CA LEU A 65 14.69 -1.19 -14.00
C LEU A 65 15.92 -1.06 -13.10
N THR A 66 15.85 -1.54 -11.88
CA THR A 66 16.99 -1.59 -10.95
C THR A 66 18.09 -2.48 -11.49
N HIS A 67 17.74 -3.63 -12.07
CA HIS A 67 18.70 -4.51 -12.71
C HIS A 67 19.36 -3.86 -13.93
N GLU A 68 18.55 -3.24 -14.80
CA GLU A 68 19.07 -2.52 -15.99
C GLU A 68 20.02 -1.39 -15.58
N MET A 69 19.66 -0.62 -14.55
CA MET A 69 20.53 0.43 -14.01
C MET A 69 21.86 -0.14 -13.47
N ALA A 70 21.82 -1.25 -12.77
CA ALA A 70 23.02 -1.93 -12.27
C ALA A 70 23.93 -2.39 -13.42
N VAL A 71 23.36 -2.92 -14.49
CA VAL A 71 24.09 -3.31 -15.70
C VAL A 71 24.75 -2.10 -16.36
N LEU A 72 24.01 -1.00 -16.55
CA LEU A 72 24.54 0.23 -17.14
C LEU A 72 25.66 0.85 -16.31
N LYS A 73 25.52 0.86 -14.99
CA LYS A 73 26.57 1.33 -14.09
C LYS A 73 27.84 0.47 -14.16
N ARG A 74 27.71 -0.85 -14.25
CA ARG A 74 28.85 -1.75 -14.46
C ARG A 74 29.55 -1.46 -15.79
N TRP A 75 28.80 -1.22 -16.83
CA TRP A 75 29.35 -0.88 -18.13
C TRP A 75 30.13 0.44 -18.09
N LYS A 76 29.56 1.46 -17.44
CA LYS A 76 30.22 2.75 -17.28
C LYS A 76 31.56 2.60 -16.54
N PHE A 77 31.56 1.90 -15.41
CA PHE A 77 32.78 1.69 -14.62
C PHE A 77 33.78 0.70 -15.27
N GLY A 78 33.30 -0.28 -16.00
CA GLY A 78 34.14 -1.22 -16.74
C GLY A 78 34.90 -0.58 -17.89
N ARG A 79 34.27 0.36 -18.60
CA ARG A 79 34.90 1.07 -19.73
C ARG A 79 36.01 2.02 -19.36
N SER A 80 36.00 2.56 -18.18
CA SER A 80 37.10 3.44 -17.73
C SER A 80 38.45 2.74 -17.69
N ARG A 81 38.47 1.41 -17.83
CA ARG A 81 39.68 0.55 -17.91
C ARG A 81 40.08 0.19 -19.33
N GLU A 82 39.21 0.36 -20.32
CA GLU A 82 39.55 0.10 -21.73
C GLU A 82 40.04 1.39 -22.38
N GLN A 83 41.11 1.25 -23.16
CA GLN A 83 41.67 2.39 -23.95
C GLN A 83 40.78 2.64 -25.17
N LEU A 84 39.70 3.36 -24.97
CA LEU A 84 38.90 3.91 -26.05
C LEU A 84 39.42 5.32 -26.40
N ASP A 85 39.27 5.69 -27.66
CA ASP A 85 39.49 7.06 -28.12
C ASP A 85 38.62 8.02 -27.28
N SER A 86 39.20 9.10 -26.74
CA SER A 86 38.54 9.96 -25.76
C SER A 86 37.22 10.56 -26.23
N ALA A 87 37.05 10.78 -27.55
CA ALA A 87 35.81 11.28 -28.12
C ALA A 87 34.70 10.23 -28.13
N GLN A 88 35.01 8.97 -28.41
CA GLN A 88 34.05 7.84 -28.40
C GLN A 88 33.66 7.48 -26.97
N ALA A 89 34.61 7.49 -26.04
CA ALA A 89 34.34 7.27 -24.63
C ALA A 89 33.37 8.32 -24.05
N SER A 90 33.57 9.59 -24.39
CA SER A 90 32.69 10.69 -23.95
C SER A 90 31.26 10.55 -24.46
N LEU A 91 31.07 10.25 -25.76
CA LEU A 91 29.74 10.04 -26.34
C LEU A 91 28.99 8.85 -25.72
N LEU A 92 29.71 7.78 -25.44
CA LEU A 92 29.12 6.59 -24.82
C LEU A 92 28.78 6.82 -23.33
N ASP A 93 29.62 7.56 -22.61
CA ASP A 93 29.33 7.95 -21.23
C ASP A 93 28.09 8.85 -21.15
N GLU A 94 27.96 9.83 -22.05
CA GLU A 94 26.78 10.68 -22.14
C GLU A 94 25.52 9.87 -22.44
N ALA A 95 25.58 8.92 -23.34
CA ALA A 95 24.43 8.06 -23.67
C ALA A 95 24.04 7.18 -22.47
N ILE A 96 25.00 6.59 -21.77
CA ILE A 96 24.76 5.78 -20.56
C ILE A 96 24.18 6.66 -19.43
N ASP A 97 24.72 7.84 -19.23
CA ASP A 97 24.22 8.77 -18.21
C ASP A 97 22.77 9.22 -18.53
N ALA A 98 22.44 9.43 -19.79
CA ALA A 98 21.07 9.73 -20.22
C ALA A 98 20.12 8.56 -19.96
N ASP A 99 20.54 7.32 -20.21
CA ASP A 99 19.74 6.12 -19.95
C ASP A 99 19.53 5.91 -18.44
N ILE A 100 20.58 6.11 -17.63
CA ILE A 100 20.49 6.04 -16.18
C ILE A 100 19.52 7.11 -15.66
N ALA A 101 19.61 8.33 -16.12
CA ALA A 101 18.72 9.41 -15.72
C ALA A 101 17.26 9.11 -16.10
N ALA A 102 17.00 8.55 -17.27
CA ALA A 102 15.66 8.15 -17.71
C ALA A 102 15.09 7.03 -16.78
N ILE A 103 15.91 6.04 -16.42
CA ILE A 103 15.51 4.96 -15.49
C ILE A 103 15.24 5.52 -14.10
N GLU A 104 16.05 6.44 -13.60
CA GLU A 104 15.83 7.08 -12.29
C GLU A 104 14.50 7.85 -12.25
N VAL A 105 14.16 8.58 -13.31
CA VAL A 105 12.87 9.27 -13.43
C VAL A 105 11.72 8.26 -13.43
N GLU A 106 11.83 7.17 -14.18
CA GLU A 106 10.80 6.12 -14.21
C GLU A 106 10.65 5.42 -12.85
N LEU A 107 11.73 5.14 -12.15
CA LEU A 107 11.71 4.59 -10.80
C LEU A 107 11.02 5.54 -9.81
N GLN A 108 11.25 6.84 -9.89
CA GLN A 108 10.56 7.82 -9.06
C GLN A 108 9.06 7.87 -9.31
N THR A 109 8.61 7.69 -10.55
CA THR A 109 7.18 7.65 -10.88
C THR A 109 6.50 6.37 -10.39
N LEU A 110 7.23 5.25 -10.31
CA LEU A 110 6.73 3.96 -9.85
C LEU A 110 6.74 3.82 -8.33
N SER A 111 7.69 4.48 -7.66
CA SER A 111 7.78 4.47 -6.20
C SER A 111 6.66 5.35 -5.61
N PRO A 112 5.94 4.87 -4.57
CA PRO A 112 5.05 5.75 -3.83
C PRO A 112 5.85 6.92 -3.25
N ALA A 113 5.27 8.13 -3.29
CA ALA A 113 5.88 9.30 -2.67
C ALA A 113 6.30 8.94 -1.24
N PRO A 114 7.53 9.28 -0.79
CA PRO A 114 7.92 9.00 0.57
C PRO A 114 6.91 9.67 1.48
N LEU A 115 6.28 8.88 2.33
CA LEU A 115 5.45 9.40 3.41
C LEU A 115 6.38 10.27 4.26
N THR A 116 6.20 11.56 4.20
CA THR A 116 7.01 12.56 4.88
C THR A 116 6.89 12.53 6.41
N ASP A 117 6.21 11.54 6.94
CA ASP A 117 6.04 11.29 8.38
C ASP A 117 7.03 10.29 8.97
N ALA A 118 8.15 10.04 8.31
CA ALA A 118 9.26 9.40 9.00
C ALA A 118 9.82 10.42 10.00
N ALA A 119 9.34 10.34 11.25
CA ALA A 119 9.97 11.04 12.36
C ALA A 119 11.49 10.87 12.28
N PRO A 120 12.28 11.93 12.44
CA PRO A 120 13.72 11.82 12.34
C PRO A 120 14.19 10.73 13.30
N ARG A 121 14.81 9.67 12.76
CA ARG A 121 15.43 8.64 13.56
C ARG A 121 16.43 9.33 14.47
N GLN A 122 16.11 9.40 15.76
CA GLN A 122 17.05 9.86 16.76
C GLN A 122 18.26 8.92 16.70
N GLN A 123 19.38 9.45 16.27
CA GLN A 123 20.64 8.71 16.35
C GLN A 123 20.88 8.38 17.83
N PRO A 124 21.20 7.14 18.18
CA PRO A 124 21.53 6.81 19.55
C PRO A 124 22.72 7.66 19.98
N LYS A 125 22.53 8.52 20.99
CA LYS A 125 23.63 9.25 21.61
C LYS A 125 24.59 8.23 22.20
N ARG A 126 25.80 8.17 21.68
CA ARG A 126 26.88 7.41 22.31
C ARG A 126 27.09 8.00 23.70
N THR A 127 26.72 7.28 24.73
CA THR A 127 27.10 7.58 26.10
C THR A 127 28.60 7.38 26.20
N ALA A 128 29.29 8.42 26.64
CA ALA A 128 30.71 8.33 26.91
C ALA A 128 30.94 7.28 28.02
N LEU A 129 31.87 6.34 27.78
CA LEU A 129 32.28 5.38 28.77
C LEU A 129 32.82 6.12 30.02
N PRO A 130 32.43 5.73 31.25
CA PRO A 130 33.02 6.33 32.44
C PRO A 130 34.53 6.03 32.52
N PRO A 131 35.32 6.94 33.08
CA PRO A 131 36.78 6.79 33.19
C PRO A 131 37.17 5.60 34.07
#